data_fe5a0ab38f5ef0f3513d5634b9e780fd
#
_entry.id   fe5a0ab38f5ef0f3513d5634b9e780fd
#
_cell.length_a   1.000
_cell.length_b   1.000
_cell.length_c   1.000
_cell.angle_alpha   90.00
_cell.angle_beta   90.00
_cell.angle_gamma   90.00
#
_symmetry.space_group_name_H-M   'P 1'
#
loop_
_entity.id
_entity.type
_entity.pdbx_description
1 polymer ?
#
loop_
_entity_poly.entity_id
_entity_poly.type
_entity_poly.pdbx_seq_one_letter_code
_entity_poly.pdbx_strand_id
1 'polypeptide(L)'
;MKTEGNHTIVDALQQADRLDHDIWSNLVAQRGNLHILGSGPMDFSQTVPWERFSAILDYALRNYSRVSVDLPGTAESHECETLLRAKRIFLICTPDTAALHLARRKSNWLRDLGLADKVSVVLSCVERRNTLSVADIERIIQLSIHYLLPDSAAEISRAVQKGVPIQGSSPLAKQIARIAEDISDKEIVKKRSPVRRFVDYFSISAARDVQP
;
A
#
# COMPACT_ATOMS: atom_id res chain seq x y z
N MET A 1 -0.57 -10.92 10.76
CA MET A 1 -1.92 -11.20 11.32
C MET A 1 -2.23 -12.64 10.98
N LYS A 2 -2.48 -13.54 11.95
CA LYS A 2 -2.94 -14.89 11.63
C LYS A 2 -4.39 -14.76 11.17
N THR A 3 -4.62 -14.99 9.89
CA THR A 3 -5.96 -15.15 9.33
C THR A 3 -6.34 -16.61 9.53
N GLU A 4 -7.32 -16.89 10.37
CA GLU A 4 -7.86 -18.26 10.59
C GLU A 4 -8.84 -18.66 9.47
N GLY A 5 -8.80 -18.01 8.32
CA GLY A 5 -9.52 -18.41 7.13
C GLY A 5 -8.75 -19.50 6.39
N ASN A 6 -9.36 -20.68 6.23
CA ASN A 6 -8.78 -21.77 5.44
C ASN A 6 -8.87 -21.53 3.93
N HIS A 7 -9.49 -20.43 3.51
CA HIS A 7 -9.76 -20.10 2.10
C HIS A 7 -8.87 -18.97 1.58
N THR A 8 -8.61 -19.00 0.31
CA THR A 8 -7.66 -18.16 -0.39
C THR A 8 -8.28 -17.52 -1.62
N ILE A 9 -7.56 -16.63 -2.28
CA ILE A 9 -7.97 -16.07 -3.57
C ILE A 9 -8.21 -17.18 -4.61
N VAL A 10 -7.46 -18.29 -4.54
CA VAL A 10 -7.64 -19.43 -5.45
C VAL A 10 -9.01 -20.07 -5.27
N ASP A 11 -9.46 -20.26 -4.02
CA ASP A 11 -10.80 -20.79 -3.73
C ASP A 11 -11.90 -19.82 -4.21
N ALA A 12 -11.66 -18.52 -4.05
CA ALA A 12 -12.59 -17.50 -4.54
C ALA A 12 -12.68 -17.49 -6.09
N LEU A 13 -11.55 -17.67 -6.79
CA LEU A 13 -11.52 -17.78 -8.24
C LEU A 13 -12.32 -18.98 -8.75
N GLN A 14 -12.33 -20.11 -8.03
CA GLN A 14 -13.13 -21.29 -8.37
C GLN A 14 -14.64 -21.02 -8.23
N GLN A 15 -15.03 -20.11 -7.36
CA GLN A 15 -16.42 -19.74 -7.07
C GLN A 15 -16.88 -18.45 -7.78
N ALA A 16 -16.02 -17.83 -8.60
CA ALA A 16 -16.20 -16.48 -9.14
C ALA A 16 -17.55 -16.30 -9.89
N ASP A 17 -18.00 -17.33 -10.59
CA ASP A 17 -19.24 -17.29 -11.42
C ASP A 17 -20.54 -17.30 -10.58
N ARG A 18 -20.46 -17.58 -9.28
CA ARG A 18 -21.62 -17.75 -8.39
C ARG A 18 -21.43 -17.12 -7.03
N LEU A 19 -20.63 -16.08 -6.95
CA LEU A 19 -20.38 -15.37 -5.68
C LEU A 19 -21.67 -14.74 -5.17
N ASP A 20 -22.11 -15.20 -4.00
CA ASP A 20 -23.18 -14.62 -3.21
C ASP A 20 -22.65 -14.28 -1.80
N HIS A 21 -23.55 -13.81 -0.93
CA HIS A 21 -23.19 -13.42 0.43
C HIS A 21 -22.69 -14.60 1.26
N ASP A 22 -23.30 -15.78 1.12
CA ASP A 22 -22.97 -16.95 1.92
C ASP A 22 -21.62 -17.54 1.50
N ILE A 23 -21.40 -17.68 0.20
CA ILE A 23 -20.09 -18.10 -0.35
C ILE A 23 -19.01 -17.12 0.08
N TRP A 24 -19.24 -15.81 -0.10
CA TRP A 24 -18.26 -14.80 0.24
C TRP A 24 -17.91 -14.79 1.73
N SER A 25 -18.89 -14.89 2.61
CA SER A 25 -18.68 -14.91 4.06
C SER A 25 -17.83 -16.09 4.53
N ASN A 26 -17.88 -17.22 3.80
CA ASN A 26 -17.02 -18.38 4.06
C ASN A 26 -15.59 -18.21 3.52
N LEU A 27 -15.40 -17.41 2.45
CA LEU A 27 -14.11 -17.21 1.83
C LEU A 27 -13.22 -16.21 2.58
N VAL A 28 -13.82 -15.26 3.30
CA VAL A 28 -13.08 -14.17 3.94
C VAL A 28 -12.87 -14.41 5.43
N ALA A 29 -11.68 -14.06 5.92
CA ALA A 29 -11.46 -13.98 7.36
C ALA A 29 -11.98 -12.63 7.87
N GLN A 30 -12.88 -12.65 8.86
CA GLN A 30 -13.48 -11.45 9.41
C GLN A 30 -12.80 -11.00 10.70
N ARG A 31 -12.50 -9.70 10.79
CA ARG A 31 -11.97 -9.04 11.99
C ARG A 31 -12.72 -7.71 12.21
N GLY A 32 -13.79 -7.75 12.99
CA GLY A 32 -14.70 -6.61 13.12
C GLY A 32 -15.30 -6.22 11.76
N ASN A 33 -15.08 -4.99 11.33
CA ASN A 33 -15.55 -4.49 10.02
C ASN A 33 -14.54 -4.74 8.86
N LEU A 34 -13.43 -5.41 9.13
CA LEU A 34 -12.43 -5.75 8.14
C LEU A 34 -12.62 -7.20 7.70
N HIS A 35 -12.82 -7.39 6.38
CA HIS A 35 -12.83 -8.70 5.74
C HIS A 35 -11.54 -8.86 4.94
N ILE A 36 -10.89 -10.00 5.05
CA ILE A 36 -9.59 -10.28 4.45
C ILE A 36 -9.70 -11.56 3.61
N LEU A 37 -9.41 -11.43 2.32
CA LEU A 37 -9.21 -12.56 1.43
C LEU A 37 -7.70 -12.75 1.25
N GLY A 38 -7.17 -13.88 1.72
CA GLY A 38 -5.74 -14.15 1.65
C GLY A 38 -5.29 -14.65 0.28
N SER A 39 -4.02 -14.45 -0.06
CA SER A 39 -3.44 -14.98 -1.31
C SER A 39 -3.29 -16.51 -1.30
N GLY A 40 -3.10 -17.10 -0.14
CA GLY A 40 -2.78 -18.52 0.00
C GLY A 40 -1.32 -18.85 -0.27
N PRO A 41 -0.98 -20.14 -0.34
CA PRO A 41 0.34 -20.57 -0.77
C PRO A 41 0.57 -20.13 -2.21
N MET A 42 1.75 -19.57 -2.49
CA MET A 42 2.11 -19.19 -3.86
C MET A 42 2.32 -20.44 -4.70
N ASP A 43 1.44 -20.64 -5.65
CA ASP A 43 1.60 -21.64 -6.72
C ASP A 43 1.94 -20.91 -8.03
N PHE A 44 3.21 -20.87 -8.36
CA PHE A 44 3.72 -20.19 -9.56
C PHE A 44 3.30 -20.88 -10.88
N SER A 45 2.67 -22.05 -10.81
CA SER A 45 2.19 -22.78 -11.99
C SER A 45 0.81 -22.31 -12.45
N GLN A 46 0.07 -21.57 -11.63
CA GLN A 46 -1.29 -21.17 -11.92
C GLN A 46 -1.35 -19.71 -12.41
N THR A 47 -1.79 -19.55 -13.64
CA THR A 47 -2.17 -18.23 -14.16
C THR A 47 -3.54 -17.87 -13.61
N VAL A 48 -3.66 -16.69 -13.02
CA VAL A 48 -4.94 -16.16 -12.53
C VAL A 48 -5.78 -15.72 -13.74
N PRO A 49 -6.92 -16.38 -14.03
CA PRO A 49 -7.83 -15.91 -15.09
C PRO A 49 -8.38 -14.54 -14.72
N TRP A 50 -8.04 -13.53 -15.51
CA TRP A 50 -8.38 -12.15 -15.18
C TRP A 50 -9.90 -11.92 -15.10
N GLU A 51 -10.70 -12.62 -15.92
CA GLU A 51 -12.15 -12.54 -15.92
C GLU A 51 -12.76 -12.96 -14.59
N ARG A 52 -12.22 -14.04 -13.99
CA ARG A 52 -12.63 -14.51 -12.67
C ARG A 52 -12.18 -13.57 -11.56
N PHE A 53 -10.99 -13.04 -11.68
CA PHE A 53 -10.49 -12.02 -10.75
C PHE A 53 -11.34 -10.75 -10.83
N SER A 54 -11.72 -10.31 -12.02
CA SER A 54 -12.61 -9.17 -12.22
C SER A 54 -13.98 -9.38 -11.55
N ALA A 55 -14.55 -10.57 -11.64
CA ALA A 55 -15.81 -10.90 -10.96
C ALA A 55 -15.71 -10.80 -9.42
N ILE A 56 -14.58 -11.26 -8.84
CA ILE A 56 -14.30 -11.11 -7.41
C ILE A 56 -14.20 -9.62 -7.04
N LEU A 57 -13.45 -8.85 -7.83
CA LEU A 57 -13.28 -7.42 -7.60
C LEU A 57 -14.62 -6.67 -7.74
N ASP A 58 -15.46 -7.04 -8.72
CA ASP A 58 -16.79 -6.49 -8.89
C ASP A 58 -17.71 -6.78 -7.70
N TYR A 59 -17.65 -8.02 -7.19
CA TYR A 59 -18.38 -8.39 -5.98
C TYR A 59 -17.93 -7.55 -4.79
N ALA A 60 -16.63 -7.45 -4.57
CA ALA A 60 -16.06 -6.66 -3.49
C ALA A 60 -16.45 -5.17 -3.59
N LEU A 61 -16.33 -4.56 -4.78
CA LEU A 61 -16.67 -3.16 -5.00
C LEU A 61 -18.16 -2.83 -4.80
N ARG A 62 -19.06 -3.81 -5.02
CA ARG A 62 -20.50 -3.64 -4.75
C ARG A 62 -20.86 -3.76 -3.28
N ASN A 63 -20.10 -4.55 -2.50
CA ASN A 63 -20.47 -4.90 -1.13
C ASN A 63 -19.65 -4.19 -0.06
N TYR A 64 -18.55 -3.52 -0.43
CA TYR A 64 -17.68 -2.81 0.51
C TYR A 64 -17.54 -1.34 0.15
N SER A 65 -17.55 -0.50 1.16
CA SER A 65 -17.28 0.93 0.99
C SER A 65 -15.83 1.20 0.57
N ARG A 66 -14.91 0.29 0.92
CA ARG A 66 -13.48 0.35 0.58
C ARG A 66 -12.94 -1.02 0.30
N VAL A 67 -12.18 -1.10 -0.78
CA VAL A 67 -11.44 -2.31 -1.18
C VAL A 67 -9.98 -1.91 -1.35
N SER A 68 -9.09 -2.63 -0.66
CA SER A 68 -7.64 -2.50 -0.82
C SER A 68 -7.08 -3.79 -1.38
N VAL A 69 -6.30 -3.68 -2.43
CA VAL A 69 -5.66 -4.84 -3.08
C VAL A 69 -4.15 -4.67 -2.94
N ASP A 70 -3.49 -5.67 -2.38
CA ASP A 70 -2.03 -5.78 -2.34
C ASP A 70 -1.56 -6.47 -3.61
N LEU A 71 -0.76 -5.76 -4.41
CA LEU A 71 -0.29 -6.22 -5.71
C LEU A 71 1.21 -6.52 -5.68
N PRO A 72 1.66 -7.68 -6.17
CA PRO A 72 3.09 -8.04 -6.21
C PRO A 72 3.88 -7.17 -7.19
N GLY A 73 3.21 -6.54 -8.14
CA GLY A 73 3.83 -5.63 -9.09
C GLY A 73 4.56 -6.33 -10.22
N THR A 74 4.06 -7.46 -10.67
CA THR A 74 4.58 -8.25 -11.80
C THR A 74 4.10 -7.74 -13.16
N ALA A 75 3.15 -6.78 -13.17
CA ALA A 75 2.50 -6.23 -14.36
C ALA A 75 1.67 -7.25 -15.16
N GLU A 76 1.09 -8.22 -14.46
CA GLU A 76 0.16 -9.18 -15.06
C GLU A 76 -1.21 -8.55 -15.37
N SER A 77 -2.02 -9.22 -16.20
CA SER A 77 -3.30 -8.68 -16.67
C SER A 77 -4.25 -8.27 -15.54
N HIS A 78 -4.35 -9.09 -14.48
CA HIS A 78 -5.21 -8.80 -13.32
C HIS A 78 -4.72 -7.60 -12.50
N GLU A 79 -3.40 -7.35 -12.47
CA GLU A 79 -2.83 -6.15 -11.83
C GLU A 79 -3.16 -4.90 -12.64
N CYS A 80 -2.96 -4.94 -13.97
CA CYS A 80 -3.27 -3.84 -14.86
C CYS A 80 -4.74 -3.42 -14.72
N GLU A 81 -5.67 -4.39 -14.74
CA GLU A 81 -7.10 -4.14 -14.58
C GLU A 81 -7.43 -3.53 -13.21
N THR A 82 -6.81 -4.05 -12.14
CA THR A 82 -6.98 -3.49 -10.80
C THR A 82 -6.51 -2.05 -10.72
N LEU A 83 -5.36 -1.74 -11.30
CA LEU A 83 -4.78 -0.40 -11.32
C LEU A 83 -5.64 0.58 -12.13
N LEU A 84 -6.16 0.16 -13.28
CA LEU A 84 -7.06 0.97 -14.11
C LEU A 84 -8.33 1.36 -13.35
N ARG A 85 -8.89 0.45 -12.56
CA ARG A 85 -10.11 0.63 -11.76
C ARG A 85 -9.85 1.31 -10.41
N ALA A 86 -8.61 1.37 -9.95
CA ALA A 86 -8.25 2.00 -8.68
C ALA A 86 -8.56 3.50 -8.69
N LYS A 87 -9.10 4.01 -7.58
CA LYS A 87 -9.22 5.46 -7.32
C LYS A 87 -7.89 6.06 -6.86
N ARG A 88 -7.08 5.26 -6.16
CA ARG A 88 -5.76 5.64 -5.65
C ARG A 88 -4.80 4.47 -5.73
N ILE A 89 -3.57 4.74 -6.07
CA ILE A 89 -2.48 3.77 -6.19
C ILE A 89 -1.38 4.20 -5.22
N PHE A 90 -1.01 3.34 -4.29
CA PHE A 90 0.13 3.56 -3.42
C PHE A 90 1.36 2.86 -4.00
N LEU A 91 2.33 3.63 -4.45
CA LEU A 91 3.64 3.14 -4.85
C LEU A 91 4.55 3.18 -3.63
N ILE A 92 4.84 2.01 -3.05
CA ILE A 92 5.66 1.90 -1.84
C ILE A 92 7.08 1.56 -2.26
N CYS A 93 8.06 2.30 -1.74
CA CYS A 93 9.48 2.02 -1.93
C CYS A 93 10.28 2.33 -0.67
N THR A 94 11.49 1.81 -0.61
CA THR A 94 12.51 2.09 0.41
C THR A 94 13.61 3.00 -0.15
N PRO A 95 14.41 3.68 0.68
CA PRO A 95 15.42 4.64 0.19
C PRO A 95 16.70 3.99 -0.34
N ASP A 96 16.71 2.69 -0.60
CA ASP A 96 17.84 2.01 -1.20
C ASP A 96 17.83 2.09 -2.74
N THR A 97 19.01 2.01 -3.34
CA THR A 97 19.22 2.21 -4.78
C THR A 97 18.38 1.24 -5.64
N ALA A 98 18.28 -0.03 -5.24
CA ALA A 98 17.56 -1.04 -6.03
C ALA A 98 16.05 -0.77 -6.01
N ALA A 99 15.48 -0.48 -4.83
CA ALA A 99 14.07 -0.15 -4.68
C ALA A 99 13.70 1.14 -5.41
N LEU A 100 14.55 2.18 -5.35
CA LEU A 100 14.34 3.44 -6.08
C LEU A 100 14.39 3.24 -7.60
N HIS A 101 15.29 2.39 -8.11
CA HIS A 101 15.34 2.06 -9.53
C HIS A 101 14.06 1.34 -9.99
N LEU A 102 13.58 0.37 -9.22
CA LEU A 102 12.31 -0.31 -9.49
C LEU A 102 11.12 0.64 -9.40
N ALA A 103 11.07 1.51 -8.39
CA ALA A 103 10.02 2.52 -8.22
C ALA A 103 9.98 3.47 -9.42
N ARG A 104 11.13 3.90 -9.94
CA ARG A 104 11.21 4.72 -11.16
C ARG A 104 10.64 3.99 -12.37
N ARG A 105 11.01 2.72 -12.58
CA ARG A 105 10.46 1.91 -13.69
C ARG A 105 8.95 1.78 -13.59
N LYS A 106 8.41 1.50 -12.39
CA LYS A 106 6.97 1.42 -12.15
C LYS A 106 6.28 2.77 -12.33
N SER A 107 6.90 3.86 -11.87
CA SER A 107 6.40 5.22 -12.07
C SER A 107 6.24 5.54 -13.57
N ASN A 108 7.23 5.22 -14.39
CA ASN A 108 7.15 5.40 -15.83
C ASN A 108 6.03 4.57 -16.46
N TRP A 109 5.96 3.29 -16.11
CA TRP A 109 4.91 2.39 -16.58
C TRP A 109 3.50 2.87 -16.20
N LEU A 110 3.29 3.32 -14.95
CA LEU A 110 2.01 3.89 -14.52
C LEU A 110 1.66 5.18 -15.27
N ARG A 111 2.67 6.00 -15.62
CA ARG A 111 2.49 7.19 -16.45
C ARG A 111 2.09 6.83 -17.88
N ASP A 112 2.71 5.82 -18.47
CA ASP A 112 2.40 5.32 -19.81
C ASP A 112 0.97 4.77 -19.88
N LEU A 113 0.45 4.21 -18.76
CA LEU A 113 -0.95 3.80 -18.62
C LEU A 113 -1.92 4.97 -18.35
N GLY A 114 -1.44 6.22 -18.26
CA GLY A 114 -2.26 7.38 -17.94
C GLY A 114 -2.72 7.46 -16.48
N LEU A 115 -2.04 6.75 -15.55
CA LEU A 115 -2.44 6.63 -14.15
C LEU A 115 -1.65 7.52 -13.19
N ALA A 116 -0.77 8.40 -13.69
CA ALA A 116 0.13 9.22 -12.87
C ALA A 116 -0.61 10.04 -11.79
N ASP A 117 -1.77 10.58 -12.11
CA ASP A 117 -2.58 11.42 -11.21
C ASP A 117 -3.19 10.63 -10.03
N LYS A 118 -3.27 9.31 -10.15
CA LYS A 118 -3.79 8.42 -9.10
C LYS A 118 -2.69 7.95 -8.14
N VAL A 119 -1.41 8.16 -8.48
CA VAL A 119 -0.27 7.63 -7.74
C VAL A 119 0.06 8.50 -6.54
N SER A 120 0.16 7.87 -5.38
CA SER A 120 0.70 8.44 -4.15
C SER A 120 1.93 7.64 -3.73
N VAL A 121 3.10 8.28 -3.70
CA VAL A 121 4.33 7.61 -3.29
C VAL A 121 4.43 7.57 -1.78
N VAL A 122 4.73 6.38 -1.24
CA VAL A 122 5.02 6.13 0.17
C VAL A 122 6.47 5.70 0.29
N LEU A 123 7.31 6.52 0.89
CA LEU A 123 8.68 6.15 1.22
C LEU A 123 8.69 5.49 2.60
N SER A 124 9.04 4.23 2.64
CA SER A 124 9.08 3.40 3.86
C SER A 124 10.51 3.23 4.36
N CYS A 125 10.68 2.79 5.61
CA CYS A 125 11.98 2.56 6.25
C CYS A 125 12.88 3.81 6.25
N VAL A 126 12.29 4.98 6.54
CA VAL A 126 13.04 6.23 6.58
C VAL A 126 13.77 6.33 7.92
N GLU A 127 15.09 6.32 7.88
CA GLU A 127 15.96 6.53 9.02
C GLU A 127 16.27 8.03 9.20
N ARG A 128 16.71 8.42 10.41
CA ARG A 128 17.14 9.81 10.68
C ARG A 128 18.38 10.23 9.89
N ARG A 129 19.20 9.27 9.45
CA ARG A 129 20.43 9.49 8.69
C ARG A 129 20.39 8.72 7.36
N ASN A 130 19.44 9.05 6.50
CA ASN A 130 19.46 8.51 5.16
C ASN A 130 20.59 9.14 4.34
N THR A 131 21.22 8.34 3.49
CA THR A 131 22.27 8.78 2.57
C THR A 131 21.73 9.74 1.50
N LEU A 132 20.46 9.58 1.13
CA LEU A 132 19.79 10.42 0.11
C LEU A 132 18.74 11.30 0.79
N SER A 133 18.69 12.56 0.37
CA SER A 133 17.59 13.45 0.78
C SER A 133 16.28 13.08 0.09
N VAL A 134 15.16 13.49 0.66
CA VAL A 134 13.83 13.33 0.05
C VAL A 134 13.80 13.93 -1.36
N ALA A 135 14.39 15.11 -1.55
CA ALA A 135 14.46 15.78 -2.84
C ALA A 135 15.27 15.00 -3.89
N ASP A 136 16.36 14.33 -3.46
CA ASP A 136 17.14 13.47 -4.37
C ASP A 136 16.34 12.23 -4.76
N ILE A 137 15.62 11.64 -3.81
CA ILE A 137 14.74 10.48 -4.08
C ILE A 137 13.63 10.88 -5.07
N GLU A 138 12.94 12.00 -4.85
CA GLU A 138 11.91 12.52 -5.77
C GLU A 138 12.45 12.73 -7.18
N ARG A 139 13.69 13.24 -7.29
CA ARG A 139 14.37 13.41 -8.59
C ARG A 139 14.66 12.06 -9.26
N ILE A 140 15.04 11.05 -8.48
CA ILE A 140 15.31 9.70 -9.00
C ILE A 140 14.04 9.04 -9.51
N ILE A 141 12.97 9.03 -8.70
CA ILE A 141 11.71 8.33 -9.04
C ILE A 141 10.81 9.15 -9.98
N GLN A 142 11.09 10.44 -10.14
CA GLN A 142 10.30 11.41 -10.94
C GLN A 142 8.84 11.55 -10.48
N LEU A 143 8.59 11.37 -9.20
CA LEU A 143 7.31 11.60 -8.52
C LEU A 143 7.55 12.23 -7.16
N SER A 144 6.60 13.04 -6.71
CA SER A 144 6.63 13.59 -5.35
C SER A 144 6.30 12.54 -4.31
N ILE A 145 7.00 12.57 -3.19
CA ILE A 145 6.72 11.70 -2.04
C ILE A 145 5.55 12.29 -1.26
N HIS A 146 4.50 11.49 -1.04
CA HIS A 146 3.30 11.90 -0.32
C HIS A 146 3.35 11.54 1.16
N TYR A 147 3.94 10.39 1.48
CA TYR A 147 4.01 9.88 2.84
C TYR A 147 5.39 9.34 3.16
N LEU A 148 5.84 9.59 4.39
CA LEU A 148 7.08 9.06 4.95
C LEU A 148 6.73 8.12 6.11
N LEU A 149 7.13 6.86 6.02
CA LEU A 149 7.01 5.89 7.09
C LEU A 149 8.38 5.66 7.73
N PRO A 150 8.51 5.91 9.04
CA PRO A 150 9.77 5.71 9.74
C PRO A 150 10.16 4.22 9.75
N ASP A 151 11.46 3.94 9.84
CA ASP A 151 11.91 2.59 10.14
C ASP A 151 11.40 2.16 11.52
N SER A 152 10.71 1.05 11.55
CA SER A 152 10.06 0.49 12.73
C SER A 152 10.11 -1.03 12.72
N ALA A 153 11.19 -1.62 12.17
CA ALA A 153 11.32 -3.06 11.98
C ALA A 153 11.06 -3.87 13.26
N ALA A 154 11.54 -3.41 14.42
CA ALA A 154 11.33 -4.08 15.70
C ALA A 154 9.85 -4.05 16.15
N GLU A 155 9.13 -2.97 15.88
CA GLU A 155 7.70 -2.84 16.18
C GLU A 155 6.88 -3.74 15.27
N ILE A 156 7.17 -3.72 13.97
CA ILE A 156 6.53 -4.57 12.96
C ILE A 156 6.75 -6.04 13.31
N SER A 157 7.98 -6.47 13.61
CA SER A 157 8.29 -7.85 13.98
C SER A 157 7.49 -8.30 15.20
N ARG A 158 7.37 -7.48 16.23
CA ARG A 158 6.56 -7.79 17.41
C ARG A 158 5.07 -7.91 17.10
N ALA A 159 4.54 -7.03 16.27
CA ALA A 159 3.15 -7.08 15.83
C ALA A 159 2.85 -8.35 15.04
N VAL A 160 3.73 -8.72 14.11
CA VAL A 160 3.63 -9.96 13.31
C VAL A 160 3.71 -11.20 14.20
N GLN A 161 4.69 -11.27 15.12
CA GLN A 161 4.82 -12.42 16.03
C GLN A 161 3.59 -12.61 16.91
N LYS A 162 2.97 -11.52 17.36
CA LYS A 162 1.75 -11.56 18.17
C LYS A 162 0.48 -11.75 17.35
N GLY A 163 0.54 -11.64 16.03
CA GLY A 163 -0.62 -11.68 15.14
C GLY A 163 -1.61 -10.52 15.35
N VAL A 164 -1.13 -9.37 15.83
CA VAL A 164 -1.97 -8.18 16.11
C VAL A 164 -1.52 -7.01 15.24
N PRO A 165 -2.43 -6.08 14.90
CA PRO A 165 -2.05 -4.85 14.22
C PRO A 165 -1.09 -4.00 15.07
N ILE A 166 -0.31 -3.13 14.40
CA ILE A 166 0.46 -2.10 15.08
C ILE A 166 -0.49 -1.20 15.83
N GLN A 167 -0.27 -1.02 17.12
CA GLN A 167 -1.16 -0.29 18.01
C GLN A 167 -0.54 1.01 18.51
N GLY A 168 -1.41 1.93 18.85
CA GLY A 168 -1.15 3.05 19.72
C GLY A 168 -0.53 4.28 19.08
N SER A 169 0.36 4.91 19.83
CA SER A 169 0.86 6.25 19.58
C SER A 169 2.26 6.28 18.95
N SER A 170 2.73 5.15 18.43
CA SER A 170 4.04 5.10 17.78
C SER A 170 4.12 6.03 16.56
N PRO A 171 5.31 6.49 16.17
CA PRO A 171 5.47 7.30 14.97
C PRO A 171 4.92 6.61 13.72
N LEU A 172 5.12 5.30 13.57
CA LEU A 172 4.58 4.53 12.46
C LEU A 172 3.05 4.47 12.50
N ALA A 173 2.46 4.14 13.66
CA ALA A 173 1.00 4.09 13.82
C ALA A 173 0.33 5.44 13.47
N LYS A 174 0.93 6.56 13.89
CA LYS A 174 0.44 7.90 13.56
C LYS A 174 0.47 8.19 12.06
N GLN A 175 1.52 7.77 11.35
CA GLN A 175 1.61 7.96 9.90
C GLN A 175 0.60 7.07 9.16
N ILE A 176 0.41 5.83 9.60
CA ILE A 176 -0.60 4.93 9.04
C ILE A 176 -2.02 5.49 9.26
N ALA A 177 -2.31 6.00 10.47
CA ALA A 177 -3.59 6.64 10.77
C ALA A 177 -3.84 7.84 9.86
N ARG A 178 -2.82 8.66 9.61
CA ARG A 178 -2.91 9.78 8.68
C ARG A 178 -3.21 9.35 7.24
N ILE A 179 -2.56 8.29 6.75
CA ILE A 179 -2.87 7.71 5.43
C ILE A 179 -4.33 7.26 5.42
N ALA A 180 -4.79 6.60 6.48
CA ALA A 180 -6.18 6.14 6.60
C ALA A 180 -7.18 7.30 6.61
N GLU A 181 -6.88 8.41 7.30
CA GLU A 181 -7.69 9.64 7.28
C GLU A 181 -7.76 10.27 5.89
N ASP A 182 -6.65 10.30 5.16
CA ASP A 182 -6.59 10.84 3.78
C ASP A 182 -7.33 9.95 2.76
N ILE A 183 -7.50 8.66 3.07
CA ILE A 183 -8.32 7.72 2.28
C ILE A 183 -9.79 7.84 2.68
N SER A 184 -10.09 8.23 3.92
CA SER A 184 -11.46 8.41 4.41
C SER A 184 -12.03 9.69 3.83
N ASP A 185 -13.06 9.56 2.98
CA ASP A 185 -13.73 10.61 2.21
C ASP A 185 -13.96 11.95 2.95
N LYS A 186 -12.91 12.71 3.09
CA LYS A 186 -13.03 14.16 2.98
C LYS A 186 -12.62 14.45 1.54
N GLU A 187 -13.51 15.05 0.76
CA GLU A 187 -13.25 15.54 -0.59
C GLU A 187 -11.79 15.99 -0.70
N ILE A 188 -11.09 15.49 -1.72
CA ILE A 188 -9.70 15.85 -1.97
C ILE A 188 -9.68 17.34 -2.37
N VAL A 189 -9.77 18.20 -1.39
CA VAL A 189 -9.27 19.56 -1.52
C VAL A 189 -7.77 19.39 -1.68
N LYS A 190 -7.24 19.74 -2.85
CA LYS A 190 -5.81 19.78 -3.16
C LYS A 190 -5.06 20.56 -2.08
N LYS A 191 -4.77 19.96 -0.94
CA LYS A 191 -3.90 20.53 0.07
C LYS A 191 -2.48 20.15 -0.28
N ARG A 192 -1.66 21.18 -0.46
CA ARG A 192 -0.21 21.11 -0.62
C ARG A 192 0.39 20.08 0.32
N SER A 193 1.20 19.20 -0.23
CA SER A 193 1.86 18.05 0.40
C SER A 193 2.32 18.36 1.85
N PRO A 194 1.89 17.55 2.84
CA PRO A 194 2.34 17.68 4.22
C PRO A 194 3.79 17.26 4.45
N VAL A 195 4.45 16.70 3.44
CA VAL A 195 5.86 16.32 3.45
C VAL A 195 6.77 17.49 3.81
N ARG A 196 6.45 18.72 3.37
CA ARG A 196 7.24 19.92 3.66
C ARG A 196 7.38 20.21 5.15
N ARG A 197 6.34 20.00 5.95
CA ARG A 197 6.38 20.22 7.42
C ARG A 197 7.19 19.17 8.18
N PHE A 198 7.27 17.94 7.64
CA PHE A 198 8.03 16.89 8.29
C PHE A 198 9.53 17.03 8.01
N VAL A 199 9.89 17.43 6.77
CA VAL A 199 11.28 17.75 6.40
C VAL A 199 11.81 18.91 7.23
N ASP A 200 11.00 19.98 7.43
CA ASP A 200 11.39 21.13 8.25
C ASP A 200 11.66 20.74 9.72
N TYR A 201 10.90 19.80 10.28
CA TYR A 201 11.11 19.31 11.64
C TYR A 201 12.45 18.56 11.82
N PHE A 202 12.88 17.79 10.81
CA PHE A 202 14.18 17.10 10.85
C PHE A 202 15.35 18.02 10.47
N SER A 203 15.14 19.03 9.63
CA SER A 203 16.19 19.96 9.22
C SER A 203 16.59 20.94 10.33
N ILE A 204 15.65 21.33 11.20
CA ILE A 204 15.92 22.25 12.32
C ILE A 204 16.77 21.61 13.42
N SER A 205 16.71 20.27 13.58
CA SER A 205 17.56 19.57 14.57
C SER A 205 19.03 19.46 14.16
N ALA A 206 19.34 19.55 12.86
CA ALA A 206 20.71 19.44 12.37
C ALA A 206 21.52 20.76 12.46
N ALA A 207 20.83 21.89 12.63
CA ALA A 207 21.48 23.22 12.62
C ALA A 207 21.90 23.74 14.01
N ARG A 208 21.69 22.98 15.10
CA ARG A 208 21.98 23.44 16.48
C ARG A 208 23.30 22.96 17.08
N ASP A 209 24.07 22.14 16.38
CA ASP A 209 25.33 21.59 16.93
C ASP A 209 26.61 22.12 16.24
N VAL A 210 26.57 23.33 15.68
CA VAL A 210 27.79 24.00 15.20
C VAL A 210 27.81 25.43 15.72
N GLN A 211 28.32 25.62 16.91
CA GLN A 211 29.00 26.86 17.33
C GLN A 211 30.15 26.54 18.26
N PRO A 212 31.24 27.36 18.18
CA PRO A 212 32.62 27.03 18.49
C PRO A 212 32.94 26.86 19.97
#